data_c4defbd07f018e9ad3815edbf26ab2ff
#
_entry.id   c4defbd07f018e9ad3815edbf26ab2ff
#
_cell.length_a   1.000
_cell.length_b   1.000
_cell.length_c   1.000
_cell.angle_alpha   90.00
_cell.angle_beta   90.00
_cell.angle_gamma   90.00
#
_symmetry.space_group_name_H-M   'P 1'
#
loop_
_entity.id
_entity.type
_entity.pdbx_description
1 polymer ?
#
loop_
_entity_poly.entity_id
_entity_poly.type
_entity_poly.pdbx_seq_one_letter_code
_entity_poly.pdbx_strand_id
1 'polypeptide(L)'
;MRKVISLLICLFSMYSCQVAKIEASQNKKQLQKEFAETLTFSIELEAASPMQTTAFNSLSNTNLIAPGNTVGRFNISQTSAYFRMEGDQVDMSLPYFGERRMGGGYNDDNGIEYKGKTDDLKVEFNEKKKYYRISFSAQKNTESFDVNIQLFQNLNIQMFINTSHRSNIRYDGYAEELPKKEGEAVD
;
A
#
# COMPACT_ATOMS: atom_id res chain seq x y z
N MET A 1 -28.39 46.31 13.09
CA MET A 1 -27.28 45.72 13.88
C MET A 1 -27.34 44.18 13.96
N ARG A 2 -28.45 43.56 14.42
CA ARG A 2 -28.59 42.09 14.52
C ARG A 2 -28.34 41.33 13.21
N LYS A 3 -28.81 41.84 12.05
CA LYS A 3 -28.61 41.21 10.72
C LYS A 3 -27.14 41.29 10.22
N VAL A 4 -26.40 42.33 10.57
CA VAL A 4 -24.99 42.52 10.22
C VAL A 4 -24.10 41.58 11.04
N ILE A 5 -24.42 41.39 12.32
CA ILE A 5 -23.71 40.44 13.22
C ILE A 5 -23.93 39.00 12.74
N SER A 6 -25.15 38.63 12.31
CA SER A 6 -25.43 37.30 11.76
C SER A 6 -24.66 37.03 10.46
N LEU A 7 -24.51 38.05 9.61
CA LEU A 7 -23.74 37.93 8.36
C LEU A 7 -22.22 37.76 8.62
N LEU A 8 -21.70 38.47 9.63
CA LEU A 8 -20.28 38.34 10.06
C LEU A 8 -19.97 36.95 10.63
N ILE A 9 -20.90 36.37 11.41
CA ILE A 9 -20.74 35.03 11.98
C ILE A 9 -20.70 33.96 10.86
N CYS A 10 -21.58 34.09 9.85
CA CYS A 10 -21.58 33.20 8.68
C CYS A 10 -20.30 33.30 7.84
N LEU A 11 -19.72 34.48 7.68
CA LEU A 11 -18.44 34.66 7.00
C LEU A 11 -17.29 34.02 7.77
N PHE A 12 -17.25 34.10 9.09
CA PHE A 12 -16.21 33.50 9.93
C PHE A 12 -16.24 31.97 9.93
N SER A 13 -17.43 31.36 9.81
CA SER A 13 -17.57 29.90 9.74
C SER A 13 -17.03 29.27 8.44
N MET A 14 -17.01 30.04 7.36
CA MET A 14 -16.46 29.59 6.07
C MET A 14 -14.92 29.53 6.05
N TYR A 15 -14.23 30.41 6.81
CA TYR A 15 -12.77 30.41 6.89
C TYR A 15 -12.20 29.22 7.70
N SER A 16 -12.91 28.74 8.72
CA SER A 16 -12.45 27.66 9.58
C SER A 16 -12.25 26.32 8.82
N CYS A 17 -13.11 26.04 7.84
CA CYS A 17 -13.05 24.78 7.09
C CYS A 17 -11.87 24.71 6.10
N GLN A 18 -11.37 25.85 5.61
CA GLN A 18 -10.22 25.89 4.69
C GLN A 18 -8.90 25.70 5.42
N VAL A 19 -8.75 26.29 6.61
CA VAL A 19 -7.52 26.18 7.42
C VAL A 19 -7.28 24.72 7.83
N ALA A 20 -8.30 24.03 8.35
CA ALA A 20 -8.21 22.62 8.74
C ALA A 20 -7.80 21.69 7.59
N LYS A 21 -8.24 21.98 6.36
CA LYS A 21 -7.91 21.19 5.17
C LYS A 21 -6.45 21.40 4.72
N ILE A 22 -5.91 22.59 4.90
CA ILE A 22 -4.52 22.93 4.59
C ILE A 22 -3.58 22.27 5.60
N GLU A 23 -3.89 22.34 6.89
CA GLU A 23 -3.10 21.70 7.96
C GLU A 23 -3.07 20.18 7.80
N ALA A 24 -4.21 19.54 7.52
CA ALA A 24 -4.28 18.11 7.25
C ALA A 24 -3.45 17.69 6.02
N SER A 25 -3.41 18.52 4.97
CA SER A 25 -2.58 18.27 3.79
C SER A 25 -1.10 18.42 4.07
N GLN A 26 -0.71 19.39 4.88
CA GLN A 26 0.71 19.59 5.27
C GLN A 26 1.19 18.47 6.17
N ASN A 27 0.38 18.03 7.13
CA ASN A 27 0.70 16.92 8.01
C ASN A 27 0.94 15.62 7.22
N LYS A 28 0.09 15.31 6.24
CA LYS A 28 0.29 14.15 5.36
C LYS A 28 1.59 14.21 4.55
N LYS A 29 1.98 15.39 4.07
CA LYS A 29 3.26 15.57 3.36
C LYS A 29 4.46 15.37 4.28
N GLN A 30 4.35 15.79 5.53
CA GLN A 30 5.40 15.60 6.51
C GLN A 30 5.54 14.11 6.85
N LEU A 31 4.43 13.41 7.09
CA LEU A 31 4.43 11.96 7.31
C LEU A 31 4.96 11.19 6.09
N GLN A 32 4.59 11.59 4.88
CA GLN A 32 5.15 10.99 3.66
C GLN A 32 6.68 11.05 3.64
N LYS A 33 7.24 12.23 3.97
CA LYS A 33 8.68 12.43 4.03
C LYS A 33 9.31 11.60 5.15
N GLU A 34 8.72 11.62 6.34
CA GLU A 34 9.16 10.85 7.48
C GLU A 34 9.20 9.35 7.19
N PHE A 35 8.14 8.78 6.63
CA PHE A 35 8.10 7.37 6.23
C PHE A 35 9.16 7.01 5.20
N ALA A 36 9.43 7.91 4.25
CA ALA A 36 10.46 7.69 3.24
C ALA A 36 11.89 7.82 3.80
N GLU A 37 12.12 8.66 4.81
CA GLU A 37 13.43 8.87 5.43
C GLU A 37 13.74 7.82 6.49
N THR A 38 12.74 7.45 7.31
CA THR A 38 12.91 6.46 8.38
C THR A 38 12.71 5.03 7.91
N LEU A 39 12.00 4.83 6.79
CA LEU A 39 11.56 3.52 6.30
C LEU A 39 10.80 2.73 7.38
N THR A 40 10.02 3.44 8.20
CA THR A 40 9.29 2.86 9.32
C THR A 40 7.80 3.14 9.16
N PHE A 41 7.08 2.19 8.56
CA PHE A 41 5.64 2.30 8.27
C PHE A 41 5.01 0.95 8.03
N SER A 42 3.68 0.89 8.13
CA SER A 42 2.85 -0.21 7.65
C SER A 42 2.00 0.22 6.46
N ILE A 43 1.49 -0.75 5.71
CA ILE A 43 0.54 -0.50 4.63
C ILE A 43 -0.75 -1.22 4.96
N GLU A 44 -1.84 -0.45 5.11
CA GLU A 44 -3.19 -0.99 5.08
C GLU A 44 -3.59 -1.23 3.63
N LEU A 45 -3.82 -2.49 3.29
CA LEU A 45 -4.05 -2.92 1.92
C LEU A 45 -5.55 -2.95 1.60
N GLU A 46 -5.94 -2.31 0.49
CA GLU A 46 -7.33 -2.26 0.04
C GLU A 46 -7.61 -3.18 -1.13
N ALA A 47 -6.70 -3.24 -2.09
CA ALA A 47 -6.93 -3.97 -3.32
C ALA A 47 -5.67 -4.59 -3.89
N ALA A 48 -5.85 -5.73 -4.56
CA ALA A 48 -4.85 -6.41 -5.37
C ALA A 48 -5.27 -6.41 -6.84
N SER A 49 -4.36 -6.00 -7.72
CA SER A 49 -4.58 -5.93 -9.17
C SER A 49 -3.52 -6.78 -9.88
N PRO A 50 -3.86 -8.03 -10.22
CA PRO A 50 -2.94 -8.91 -10.95
C PRO A 50 -2.73 -8.44 -12.38
N MET A 51 -1.58 -8.79 -12.95
CA MET A 51 -1.34 -8.63 -14.38
C MET A 51 -2.35 -9.48 -15.17
N GLN A 52 -3.09 -8.82 -16.06
CA GLN A 52 -4.08 -9.48 -16.89
C GLN A 52 -3.40 -10.23 -18.04
N THR A 53 -3.52 -11.55 -18.02
CA THR A 53 -3.13 -12.43 -19.13
C THR A 53 -4.38 -12.87 -19.91
N THR A 54 -4.21 -13.40 -21.11
CA THR A 54 -5.33 -13.90 -21.90
C THR A 54 -6.10 -15.01 -21.17
N ALA A 55 -5.39 -15.92 -20.52
CA ALA A 55 -5.99 -17.00 -19.74
C ALA A 55 -6.74 -16.44 -18.51
N PHE A 56 -6.19 -15.48 -17.81
CA PHE A 56 -6.83 -14.85 -16.65
C PHE A 56 -8.08 -14.05 -17.06
N ASN A 57 -8.04 -13.37 -18.21
CA ASN A 57 -9.19 -12.63 -18.74
C ASN A 57 -10.36 -13.54 -19.12
N SER A 58 -10.12 -14.80 -19.48
CA SER A 58 -11.20 -15.76 -19.77
C SER A 58 -12.09 -16.06 -18.55
N LEU A 59 -11.57 -15.84 -17.32
CA LEU A 59 -12.33 -15.98 -16.08
C LEU A 59 -13.43 -14.91 -15.91
N SER A 60 -13.35 -13.79 -16.65
CA SER A 60 -14.38 -12.73 -16.61
C SER A 60 -15.77 -13.23 -16.96
N ASN A 61 -15.85 -14.27 -17.80
CA ASN A 61 -17.10 -14.85 -18.27
C ASN A 61 -17.58 -16.02 -17.40
N THR A 62 -16.93 -16.25 -16.27
CA THR A 62 -17.27 -17.33 -15.35
C THR A 62 -17.84 -16.76 -14.04
N ASN A 63 -18.61 -17.56 -13.31
CA ASN A 63 -19.12 -17.20 -11.99
C ASN A 63 -18.10 -17.46 -10.85
N LEU A 64 -16.81 -17.58 -11.19
CA LEU A 64 -15.75 -17.88 -10.22
C LEU A 64 -15.24 -16.66 -9.45
N ILE A 65 -15.56 -15.45 -9.91
CA ILE A 65 -15.16 -14.20 -9.28
C ILE A 65 -16.26 -13.78 -8.30
N ALA A 66 -15.90 -13.63 -7.02
CA ALA A 66 -16.84 -13.21 -5.99
C ALA A 66 -17.43 -11.81 -6.31
N PRO A 67 -18.70 -11.54 -5.93
CA PRO A 67 -19.32 -10.23 -6.10
C PRO A 67 -18.47 -9.09 -5.56
N GLY A 68 -18.41 -7.98 -6.29
CA GLY A 68 -17.59 -6.81 -5.93
C GLY A 68 -16.13 -6.86 -6.42
N ASN A 69 -15.70 -7.99 -6.97
CA ASN A 69 -14.37 -8.15 -7.59
C ASN A 69 -14.47 -8.23 -9.12
N THR A 70 -13.35 -7.98 -9.76
CA THR A 70 -13.15 -8.19 -11.20
C THR A 70 -11.84 -8.93 -11.43
N VAL A 71 -11.61 -9.48 -12.61
CA VAL A 71 -10.30 -10.09 -12.97
C VAL A 71 -9.13 -9.11 -12.86
N GLY A 72 -9.38 -7.82 -12.96
CA GLY A 72 -8.36 -6.78 -12.86
C GLY A 72 -8.20 -6.16 -11.47
N ARG A 73 -9.11 -6.44 -10.51
CA ARG A 73 -9.09 -5.85 -9.16
C ARG A 73 -9.85 -6.68 -8.15
N PHE A 74 -9.18 -7.11 -7.11
CA PHE A 74 -9.72 -7.85 -5.98
C PHE A 74 -9.68 -6.96 -4.73
N ASN A 75 -10.81 -6.82 -4.05
CA ASN A 75 -10.89 -6.16 -2.76
C ASN A 75 -10.30 -7.09 -1.69
N ILE A 76 -9.30 -6.62 -0.95
CA ILE A 76 -8.61 -7.36 0.11
C ILE A 76 -8.65 -6.65 1.47
N SER A 77 -9.42 -5.58 1.59
CA SER A 77 -9.50 -4.77 2.82
C SER A 77 -10.00 -5.53 4.05
N GLN A 78 -10.65 -6.67 3.86
CA GLN A 78 -11.15 -7.53 4.94
C GLN A 78 -10.32 -8.79 5.13
N THR A 79 -9.16 -8.87 4.50
CA THR A 79 -8.23 -10.00 4.67
C THR A 79 -7.22 -9.70 5.76
N SER A 80 -6.50 -10.71 6.23
CA SER A 80 -5.36 -10.55 7.14
C SER A 80 -4.06 -10.14 6.44
N ALA A 81 -4.17 -9.55 5.24
CA ALA A 81 -3.02 -9.07 4.48
C ALA A 81 -2.34 -7.90 5.19
N TYR A 82 -1.03 -7.90 5.22
CA TYR A 82 -0.24 -6.82 5.78
C TYR A 82 1.11 -6.67 5.08
N PHE A 83 1.65 -5.46 5.15
CA PHE A 83 3.03 -5.12 4.82
C PHE A 83 3.56 -4.18 5.90
N ARG A 84 4.73 -4.48 6.44
CA ARG A 84 5.44 -3.67 7.44
C ARG A 84 6.88 -3.52 7.04
N MET A 85 7.41 -2.32 7.22
CA MET A 85 8.81 -1.99 6.97
C MET A 85 9.39 -1.28 8.19
N GLU A 86 10.53 -1.76 8.69
CA GLU A 86 11.31 -1.16 9.77
C GLU A 86 12.79 -1.06 9.31
N GLY A 87 13.17 0.10 8.76
CA GLY A 87 14.48 0.27 8.14
C GLY A 87 14.67 -0.66 6.95
N ASP A 88 15.64 -1.57 7.03
CA ASP A 88 15.91 -2.58 6.01
C ASP A 88 15.21 -3.94 6.26
N GLN A 89 14.34 -4.03 7.26
CA GLN A 89 13.56 -5.22 7.55
C GLN A 89 12.15 -5.09 6.98
N VAL A 90 11.68 -6.14 6.33
CA VAL A 90 10.31 -6.24 5.80
C VAL A 90 9.63 -7.48 6.35
N ASP A 91 8.37 -7.32 6.77
CA ASP A 91 7.48 -8.40 7.15
C ASP A 91 6.17 -8.24 6.37
N MET A 92 5.88 -9.16 5.44
CA MET A 92 4.70 -9.06 4.58
C MET A 92 4.02 -10.42 4.40
N SER A 93 2.69 -10.39 4.38
CA SER A 93 1.82 -11.49 4.00
C SER A 93 0.72 -10.96 3.09
N LEU A 94 0.76 -11.31 1.81
CA LEU A 94 -0.05 -10.72 0.77
C LEU A 94 -0.80 -11.82 0.01
N PRO A 95 -2.14 -11.74 -0.16
CA PRO A 95 -2.86 -12.67 -1.00
C PRO A 95 -2.46 -12.47 -2.46
N TYR A 96 -2.20 -13.56 -3.16
CA TYR A 96 -1.80 -13.50 -4.56
C TYR A 96 -2.95 -13.99 -5.47
N PHE A 97 -3.25 -13.17 -6.46
CA PHE A 97 -4.22 -13.46 -7.52
C PHE A 97 -3.48 -13.37 -8.86
N GLY A 98 -3.23 -14.46 -9.52
CA GLY A 98 -2.54 -14.46 -10.81
C GLY A 98 -2.00 -15.83 -11.18
N GLU A 99 -1.24 -15.87 -12.25
CA GLU A 99 -0.68 -17.12 -12.77
C GLU A 99 0.66 -17.44 -12.11
N ARG A 100 0.82 -18.67 -11.67
CA ARG A 100 2.11 -19.26 -11.30
C ARG A 100 2.80 -19.84 -12.52
N ARG A 101 4.05 -19.51 -12.71
CA ARG A 101 4.91 -20.02 -13.80
C ARG A 101 5.78 -21.18 -13.35
N MET A 102 6.19 -21.18 -12.07
CA MET A 102 7.05 -22.19 -11.48
C MET A 102 6.63 -22.48 -10.04
N GLY A 103 6.87 -23.71 -9.55
CA GLY A 103 6.43 -24.13 -8.23
C GLY A 103 4.92 -24.47 -8.21
N GLY A 104 4.35 -24.67 -7.04
CA GLY A 104 2.92 -25.00 -6.88
C GLY A 104 2.73 -26.48 -6.54
N GLY A 105 3.45 -26.97 -5.55
CA GLY A 105 3.14 -28.23 -4.89
C GLY A 105 1.80 -28.15 -4.15
N TYR A 106 1.22 -29.30 -3.83
CA TYR A 106 -0.11 -29.44 -3.21
C TYR A 106 -0.27 -28.72 -1.85
N ASN A 107 0.83 -28.26 -1.23
CA ASN A 107 0.86 -27.55 0.07
C ASN A 107 1.52 -26.17 -0.01
N ASP A 108 1.69 -25.59 -1.19
CA ASP A 108 2.28 -24.27 -1.32
C ASP A 108 1.23 -23.19 -1.00
N ASP A 109 1.54 -22.33 -0.05
CA ASP A 109 0.73 -21.16 0.29
C ASP A 109 0.49 -20.30 -0.95
N ASN A 110 -0.78 -19.97 -1.21
CA ASN A 110 -1.17 -19.18 -2.36
C ASN A 110 -0.77 -17.69 -2.24
N GLY A 111 -0.21 -17.25 -1.12
CA GLY A 111 0.21 -15.89 -0.84
C GLY A 111 1.67 -15.58 -1.21
N ILE A 112 2.03 -14.32 -1.12
CA ILE A 112 3.40 -13.82 -1.11
C ILE A 112 3.76 -13.51 0.34
N GLU A 113 4.62 -14.33 0.94
CA GLU A 113 5.06 -14.16 2.32
C GLU A 113 6.57 -13.99 2.35
N TYR A 114 7.02 -12.93 3.01
CA TYR A 114 8.42 -12.68 3.27
C TYR A 114 8.61 -12.02 4.61
N LYS A 115 9.61 -12.47 5.35
CA LYS A 115 10.07 -11.82 6.58
C LYS A 115 11.58 -11.87 6.62
N GLY A 116 12.21 -10.71 6.59
CA GLY A 116 13.67 -10.62 6.60
C GLY A 116 14.19 -9.30 6.09
N LYS A 117 15.50 -9.30 5.87
CA LYS A 117 16.24 -8.14 5.39
C LYS A 117 16.08 -7.96 3.88
N THR A 118 15.97 -6.70 3.45
CA THR A 118 15.92 -6.34 2.03
C THR A 118 17.33 -6.21 1.45
N ASP A 119 17.45 -6.49 0.16
CA ASP A 119 18.65 -6.25 -0.63
C ASP A 119 18.38 -5.08 -1.61
N ASP A 120 19.45 -4.38 -2.04
CA ASP A 120 19.40 -3.28 -3.02
C ASP A 120 18.39 -2.17 -2.72
N LEU A 121 18.16 -1.86 -1.44
CA LEU A 121 17.22 -0.87 -0.98
C LEU A 121 17.57 0.54 -1.47
N LYS A 122 16.63 1.19 -2.16
CA LYS A 122 16.77 2.55 -2.71
C LYS A 122 15.54 3.37 -2.44
N VAL A 123 15.75 4.64 -2.11
CA VAL A 123 14.68 5.64 -1.94
C VAL A 123 14.95 6.81 -2.87
N GLU A 124 14.01 7.12 -3.73
CA GLU A 124 14.11 8.19 -4.72
C GLU A 124 12.87 9.08 -4.69
N PHE A 125 13.04 10.40 -4.72
CA PHE A 125 11.92 11.33 -4.83
C PHE A 125 11.66 11.71 -6.31
N ASN A 126 10.42 11.52 -6.76
CA ASN A 126 9.99 11.94 -8.09
C ASN A 126 9.41 13.35 -8.03
N GLU A 127 10.21 14.35 -8.47
CA GLU A 127 9.85 15.75 -8.44
C GLU A 127 8.60 16.09 -9.28
N LYS A 128 8.40 15.42 -10.41
CA LYS A 128 7.28 15.70 -11.32
C LYS A 128 5.94 15.22 -10.76
N LYS A 129 5.93 14.04 -10.18
CA LYS A 129 4.71 13.37 -9.67
C LYS A 129 4.56 13.47 -8.16
N LYS A 130 5.55 14.06 -7.45
CA LYS A 130 5.54 14.32 -6.00
C LYS A 130 5.27 13.08 -5.15
N TYR A 131 5.93 11.94 -5.49
CA TYR A 131 5.92 10.72 -4.69
C TYR A 131 7.34 10.23 -4.40
N TYR A 132 7.52 9.52 -3.30
CA TYR A 132 8.73 8.74 -3.05
C TYR A 132 8.59 7.35 -3.64
N ARG A 133 9.65 6.90 -4.32
CA ARG A 133 9.81 5.52 -4.77
C ARG A 133 10.74 4.81 -3.81
N ILE A 134 10.25 3.76 -3.16
CA ILE A 134 11.03 2.86 -2.32
C ILE A 134 11.12 1.54 -3.09
N SER A 135 12.32 1.10 -3.44
CA SER A 135 12.54 -0.14 -4.20
C SER A 135 13.57 -1.01 -3.51
N PHE A 136 13.32 -2.30 -3.49
CA PHE A 136 14.21 -3.30 -2.92
C PHE A 136 13.99 -4.66 -3.57
N SER A 137 14.96 -5.55 -3.43
CA SER A 137 14.83 -6.97 -3.73
C SER A 137 14.84 -7.81 -2.46
N ALA A 138 14.27 -9.01 -2.54
CA ALA A 138 14.25 -9.99 -1.48
C ALA A 138 14.21 -11.40 -2.07
N GLN A 139 14.67 -12.40 -1.33
CA GLN A 139 14.64 -13.78 -1.77
C GLN A 139 14.16 -14.71 -0.66
N LYS A 140 13.16 -15.56 -0.98
CA LYS A 140 12.69 -16.65 -0.11
C LYS A 140 12.84 -17.97 -0.86
N ASN A 141 13.73 -18.83 -0.38
CA ASN A 141 14.08 -20.07 -1.05
C ASN A 141 14.59 -19.83 -2.49
N THR A 142 13.88 -20.33 -3.50
CA THR A 142 14.18 -20.17 -4.92
C THR A 142 13.42 -19.01 -5.59
N GLU A 143 12.46 -18.39 -4.89
CA GLU A 143 11.68 -17.27 -5.42
C GLU A 143 12.31 -15.94 -5.04
N SER A 144 12.59 -15.11 -6.04
CA SER A 144 13.03 -13.72 -5.85
C SER A 144 11.86 -12.76 -6.05
N PHE A 145 11.89 -11.66 -5.31
CA PHE A 145 10.91 -10.59 -5.33
C PHE A 145 11.61 -9.27 -5.61
N ASP A 146 11.11 -8.52 -6.60
CA ASP A 146 11.46 -7.12 -6.82
C ASP A 146 10.24 -6.27 -6.45
N VAL A 147 10.38 -5.48 -5.40
CA VAL A 147 9.31 -4.65 -4.84
C VAL A 147 9.56 -3.18 -5.16
N ASN A 148 8.53 -2.49 -5.63
CA ASN A 148 8.56 -1.07 -5.89
C ASN A 148 7.33 -0.40 -5.29
N ILE A 149 7.51 0.43 -4.27
CA ILE A 149 6.45 1.15 -3.57
C ILE A 149 6.50 2.61 -4.00
N GLN A 150 5.37 3.14 -4.48
CA GLN A 150 5.16 4.56 -4.74
C GLN A 150 4.31 5.14 -3.61
N LEU A 151 4.92 5.97 -2.77
CA LEU A 151 4.27 6.63 -1.64
C LEU A 151 3.92 8.07 -2.01
N PHE A 152 2.63 8.36 -2.15
CA PHE A 152 2.10 9.66 -2.56
C PHE A 152 1.89 10.62 -1.38
N GLN A 153 1.74 11.92 -1.66
CA GLN A 153 1.57 12.97 -0.63
C GLN A 153 0.32 12.81 0.25
N ASN A 154 -0.69 12.12 -0.24
CA ASN A 154 -1.91 11.82 0.51
C ASN A 154 -1.80 10.51 1.33
N LEU A 155 -0.61 9.93 1.40
CA LEU A 155 -0.26 8.64 1.99
C LEU A 155 -0.81 7.41 1.25
N ASN A 156 -1.48 7.60 0.11
CA ASN A 156 -1.80 6.46 -0.75
C ASN A 156 -0.52 5.79 -1.22
N ILE A 157 -0.56 4.48 -1.39
CA ILE A 157 0.52 3.71 -1.98
C ILE A 157 0.08 2.92 -3.20
N GLN A 158 1.02 2.71 -4.10
CA GLN A 158 0.95 1.66 -5.11
C GLN A 158 2.21 0.81 -4.98
N MET A 159 2.05 -0.44 -4.61
CA MET A 159 3.14 -1.40 -4.45
C MET A 159 3.10 -2.41 -5.60
N PHE A 160 4.14 -2.43 -6.40
CA PHE A 160 4.33 -3.37 -7.50
C PHE A 160 5.28 -4.47 -7.06
N ILE A 161 4.89 -5.71 -7.24
CA ILE A 161 5.72 -6.87 -6.94
C ILE A 161 5.89 -7.69 -8.20
N ASN A 162 7.16 -7.84 -8.62
CA ASN A 162 7.57 -8.77 -9.67
C ASN A 162 8.22 -9.96 -8.99
N THR A 163 7.88 -11.16 -9.42
CA THR A 163 8.50 -12.38 -8.87
C THR A 163 9.04 -13.26 -9.99
N SER A 164 10.04 -14.08 -9.66
CA SER A 164 10.60 -15.05 -10.61
C SER A 164 9.62 -16.18 -10.93
N HIS A 165 8.71 -16.52 -10.01
CA HIS A 165 7.83 -17.69 -10.13
C HIS A 165 6.38 -17.36 -10.50
N ARG A 166 5.96 -16.08 -10.45
CA ARG A 166 4.56 -15.65 -10.60
C ARG A 166 4.45 -14.49 -11.59
N SER A 167 3.24 -14.23 -12.08
CA SER A 167 2.95 -13.00 -12.83
C SER A 167 2.96 -11.79 -11.89
N ASN A 168 3.26 -10.61 -12.44
CA ASN A 168 3.33 -9.37 -11.68
C ASN A 168 1.98 -9.03 -11.07
N ILE A 169 2.02 -8.40 -9.90
CA ILE A 169 0.83 -7.95 -9.18
C ILE A 169 1.07 -6.56 -8.57
N ARG A 170 0.02 -5.74 -8.55
CA ARG A 170 0.01 -4.45 -7.88
C ARG A 170 -0.95 -4.50 -6.70
N TYR A 171 -0.54 -3.91 -5.59
CA TYR A 171 -1.39 -3.65 -4.43
C TYR A 171 -1.58 -2.15 -4.28
N ASP A 172 -2.81 -1.74 -3.95
CA ASP A 172 -3.18 -0.38 -3.63
C ASP A 172 -3.60 -0.32 -2.15
N GLY A 173 -3.28 0.77 -1.45
CA GLY A 173 -3.62 0.96 -0.04
C GLY A 173 -3.10 2.28 0.52
N TYR A 174 -2.93 2.37 1.84
CA TYR A 174 -2.46 3.55 2.55
C TYR A 174 -1.27 3.22 3.44
N ALA A 175 -0.31 4.15 3.49
CA ALA A 175 0.77 4.08 4.47
C ALA A 175 0.29 4.64 5.81
N GLU A 176 0.62 3.93 6.88
CA GLU A 176 0.29 4.25 8.27
C GLU A 176 1.51 4.05 9.16
N GLU A 177 1.46 4.62 10.35
CA GLU A 177 2.44 4.32 11.39
C GLU A 177 2.39 2.84 11.76
N LEU A 178 3.54 2.28 12.13
CA LEU A 178 3.57 0.90 12.63
C LEU A 178 2.67 0.75 13.86
N PRO A 179 1.87 -0.32 13.93
CA PRO A 179 1.10 -0.60 15.13
C PRO A 179 2.06 -0.75 16.33
N LYS A 180 1.78 -0.04 17.42
CA LYS A 180 2.56 -0.18 18.66
C LYS A 180 2.57 -1.64 19.08
N LYS A 181 3.75 -2.17 19.37
CA LYS A 181 3.88 -3.52 19.93
C LYS A 181 3.12 -3.54 21.25
N GLU A 182 2.10 -4.41 21.36
CA GLU A 182 1.44 -4.66 22.65
C GLU A 182 2.52 -5.17 23.62
N GLY A 183 2.89 -4.32 24.59
CA GLY A 183 3.88 -4.68 25.63
C GLY A 183 4.81 -3.56 26.08
N GLU A 184 4.89 -2.42 25.40
CA GLU A 184 5.58 -1.23 25.96
C GLU A 184 4.57 -0.41 26.79
N ALA A 185 4.33 -0.87 28.01
CA ALA A 185 3.75 -0.01 29.04
C ALA A 185 4.72 1.16 29.26
N VAL A 186 4.23 2.38 29.08
CA VAL A 186 4.93 3.60 29.42
C VAL A 186 5.09 3.61 30.95
N ASP A 187 6.32 3.41 31.45
CA ASP A 187 6.72 3.74 32.81
C ASP A 187 6.85 5.26 32.98
#